data_5400327cd61ecd1bf3f6712c8b480cb6
#
_entry.id   5400327cd61ecd1bf3f6712c8b480cb6
#
_cell.length_a   1.000
_cell.length_b   1.000
_cell.length_c   1.000
_cell.angle_alpha   90.00
_cell.angle_beta   90.00
_cell.angle_gamma   90.00
#
_symmetry.space_group_name_H-M   'P 1'
#
loop_
_entity.id
_entity.type
_entity.pdbx_description
1 polymer ?
#
loop_
_entity_poly.entity_id
_entity_poly.type
_entity_poly.pdbx_seq_one_letter_code
_entity_poly.pdbx_strand_id
1 'polypeptide(L)'
;MQQTSTGQPLPVAILAGGLGTRLQPITEKIPKALVSVAGRPFLSHQLDLLRANGIERVVLCVGHLGEMIRDTFGDGREFGVHLAYSFDGPQLLGTGGALRKALPLLGPAFYVLYGDSYLPINYRCVADAFFKSEKPALMTVFGNQGKWDTSNVWFAGGEIKIYDKKNRRSEMQHIDYGLSILSASALDEVPSDEPNDLADLLCSLSAAHRLSGFEVFERFYEVGSPRGLLELEALLTIRLKK
;
A
#
# COMPACT_ATOMS: atom_id res chain seq x y z
N MET A 1 23.11 8.67 17.17
CA MET A 1 21.74 8.80 17.69
C MET A 1 21.18 10.14 17.27
N GLN A 2 20.50 10.20 16.17
CA GLN A 2 19.73 11.39 15.78
C GLN A 2 18.27 10.95 15.65
N GLN A 3 17.48 11.22 16.69
CA GLN A 3 16.02 11.21 16.61
C GLN A 3 15.62 12.35 15.67
N THR A 4 15.36 12.05 14.42
CA THR A 4 14.65 12.96 13.54
C THR A 4 13.16 12.83 13.82
N SER A 5 12.75 13.35 14.96
CA SER A 5 11.37 13.77 15.19
C SER A 5 11.12 15.01 14.32
N THR A 6 11.07 14.87 13.02
CA THR A 6 10.49 15.89 12.15
C THR A 6 9.00 15.71 12.24
N GLY A 7 8.30 16.72 12.76
CA GLY A 7 6.84 16.72 12.95
C GLY A 7 6.02 16.70 11.65
N GLN A 8 6.59 16.28 10.53
CA GLN A 8 5.89 16.09 9.26
C GLN A 8 5.53 14.62 9.08
N PRO A 9 4.29 14.32 8.64
CA PRO A 9 3.86 12.96 8.31
C PRO A 9 4.76 12.34 7.24
N LEU A 10 4.98 11.02 7.34
CA LEU A 10 5.68 10.26 6.29
C LEU A 10 4.92 10.37 4.96
N PRO A 11 5.61 10.45 3.82
CA PRO A 11 4.97 10.34 2.51
C PRO A 11 4.44 8.93 2.28
N VAL A 12 3.53 8.81 1.32
CA VAL A 12 2.96 7.52 0.90
C VAL A 12 3.38 7.21 -0.52
N ALA A 13 3.89 5.99 -0.75
CA ALA A 13 3.98 5.39 -2.08
C ALA A 13 2.71 4.58 -2.35
N ILE A 14 1.99 4.89 -3.42
CA ILE A 14 0.84 4.09 -3.87
C ILE A 14 1.27 3.26 -5.08
N LEU A 15 1.14 1.94 -4.97
CA LEU A 15 1.49 0.99 -6.02
C LEU A 15 0.34 0.85 -7.03
N ALA A 16 0.31 1.68 -8.05
CA ALA A 16 -0.77 1.79 -9.03
C ALA A 16 -0.39 1.33 -10.45
N GLY A 17 0.72 0.58 -10.61
CA GLY A 17 1.25 0.16 -11.92
C GLY A 17 0.69 -1.16 -12.48
N GLY A 18 -0.16 -1.87 -11.74
CA GLY A 18 -0.63 -3.21 -12.09
C GLY A 18 -1.69 -3.25 -13.21
N LEU A 19 -1.76 -4.39 -13.94
CA LEU A 19 -2.67 -4.63 -15.07
C LEU A 19 -4.15 -4.78 -14.69
N GLY A 20 -4.47 -5.06 -13.43
CA GLY A 20 -5.86 -5.17 -12.97
C GLY A 20 -6.67 -6.35 -13.52
N THR A 21 -6.04 -7.44 -13.91
CA THR A 21 -6.64 -8.55 -14.67
C THR A 21 -7.93 -9.13 -14.10
N ARG A 22 -8.12 -9.10 -12.77
CA ARG A 22 -9.33 -9.60 -12.10
C ARG A 22 -10.60 -8.74 -12.34
N LEU A 23 -10.43 -7.50 -12.81
CA LEU A 23 -11.52 -6.57 -13.13
C LEU A 23 -11.74 -6.41 -14.65
N GLN A 24 -11.11 -7.21 -15.48
CA GLN A 24 -11.39 -7.20 -16.92
C GLN A 24 -12.87 -7.52 -17.19
N PRO A 25 -13.47 -6.87 -18.22
CA PRO A 25 -12.83 -6.01 -19.25
C PRO A 25 -12.65 -4.53 -18.86
N ILE A 26 -13.08 -4.07 -17.68
CA ILE A 26 -13.02 -2.66 -17.27
C ILE A 26 -11.59 -2.14 -17.32
N THR A 27 -10.67 -2.89 -16.75
CA THR A 27 -9.26 -2.50 -16.61
C THR A 27 -8.40 -2.68 -17.86
N GLU A 28 -8.98 -3.13 -18.95
CA GLU A 28 -8.35 -3.08 -20.29
C GLU A 28 -8.26 -1.64 -20.82
N LYS A 29 -9.22 -0.78 -20.43
CA LYS A 29 -9.36 0.58 -20.96
C LYS A 29 -9.01 1.66 -19.96
N ILE A 30 -9.13 1.39 -18.66
CA ILE A 30 -8.84 2.34 -17.58
C ILE A 30 -8.06 1.66 -16.46
N PRO A 31 -7.09 2.34 -15.82
CA PRO A 31 -6.39 1.78 -14.68
C PRO A 31 -7.34 1.64 -13.47
N LYS A 32 -7.08 0.70 -12.56
CA LYS A 32 -7.88 0.49 -11.33
C LYS A 32 -8.13 1.79 -10.54
N ALA A 33 -7.13 2.65 -10.48
CA ALA A 33 -7.20 3.95 -9.81
C ALA A 33 -8.35 4.84 -10.32
N LEU A 34 -8.76 4.67 -11.59
CA LEU A 34 -9.83 5.44 -12.24
C LEU A 34 -11.18 4.71 -12.27
N VAL A 35 -11.26 3.47 -11.76
CA VAL A 35 -12.55 2.78 -11.64
C VAL A 35 -13.49 3.60 -10.76
N SER A 36 -14.72 3.82 -11.24
CA SER A 36 -15.71 4.62 -10.50
C SER A 36 -16.22 3.86 -9.28
N VAL A 37 -16.20 4.51 -8.12
CA VAL A 37 -16.77 4.05 -6.85
C VAL A 37 -17.58 5.19 -6.27
N ALA A 38 -18.86 4.98 -5.99
CA ALA A 38 -19.76 6.02 -5.47
C ALA A 38 -19.68 7.34 -6.30
N GLY A 39 -19.60 7.21 -7.63
CA GLY A 39 -19.58 8.32 -8.58
C GLY A 39 -18.27 9.06 -8.76
N ARG A 40 -17.18 8.61 -8.14
CA ARG A 40 -15.84 9.24 -8.21
C ARG A 40 -14.76 8.20 -8.53
N PRO A 41 -13.62 8.57 -9.15
CA PRO A 41 -12.47 7.67 -9.30
C PRO A 41 -12.02 7.10 -7.95
N PHE A 42 -11.66 5.82 -7.91
CA PHE A 42 -11.24 5.16 -6.67
C PHE A 42 -10.08 5.88 -5.97
N LEU A 43 -9.08 6.32 -6.72
CA LEU A 43 -7.93 7.06 -6.16
C LEU A 43 -8.37 8.32 -5.41
N SER A 44 -9.44 9.01 -5.82
CA SER A 44 -9.96 10.18 -5.08
C SER A 44 -10.32 9.82 -3.64
N HIS A 45 -10.89 8.65 -3.41
CA HIS A 45 -11.24 8.18 -2.07
C HIS A 45 -10.02 7.82 -1.25
N GLN A 46 -8.97 7.25 -1.88
CA GLN A 46 -7.69 7.02 -1.19
C GLN A 46 -7.04 8.34 -0.78
N LEU A 47 -7.01 9.34 -1.68
CA LEU A 47 -6.44 10.67 -1.38
C LEU A 47 -7.19 11.38 -0.27
N ASP A 48 -8.52 11.34 -0.26
CA ASP A 48 -9.34 11.88 0.83
C ASP A 48 -9.01 11.22 2.18
N LEU A 49 -8.84 9.89 2.19
CA LEU A 49 -8.48 9.14 3.39
C LEU A 49 -7.08 9.50 3.89
N LEU A 50 -6.10 9.62 2.99
CA LEU A 50 -4.74 10.01 3.32
C LEU A 50 -4.69 11.43 3.88
N ARG A 51 -5.39 12.37 3.25
CA ARG A 51 -5.52 13.74 3.74
C ARG A 51 -6.18 13.79 5.13
N ALA A 52 -7.22 13.01 5.37
CA ALA A 52 -7.86 12.91 6.69
C ALA A 52 -6.89 12.37 7.77
N ASN A 53 -5.87 11.60 7.38
CA ASN A 53 -4.77 11.15 8.24
C ASN A 53 -3.59 12.15 8.30
N GLY A 54 -3.74 13.35 7.72
CA GLY A 54 -2.70 14.40 7.71
C GLY A 54 -1.56 14.14 6.72
N ILE A 55 -1.74 13.21 5.78
CA ILE A 55 -0.72 12.86 4.77
C ILE A 55 -0.99 13.66 3.51
N GLU A 56 -0.05 14.54 3.15
CA GLU A 56 -0.16 15.43 2.00
C GLU A 56 0.79 15.06 0.86
N ARG A 57 1.86 14.30 1.13
CA ARG A 57 2.87 13.92 0.13
C ARG A 57 2.60 12.49 -0.35
N VAL A 58 2.26 12.34 -1.63
CA VAL A 58 1.93 11.04 -2.23
C VAL A 58 2.76 10.84 -3.49
N VAL A 59 3.40 9.70 -3.61
CA VAL A 59 4.12 9.26 -4.81
C VAL A 59 3.34 8.11 -5.44
N LEU A 60 2.86 8.30 -6.65
CA LEU A 60 2.17 7.28 -7.42
C LEU A 60 3.20 6.50 -8.25
N CYS A 61 3.42 5.23 -7.89
CA CYS A 61 4.20 4.29 -8.68
C CYS A 61 3.29 3.73 -9.77
N VAL A 62 3.47 4.18 -11.00
CA VAL A 62 2.56 3.90 -12.12
C VAL A 62 3.26 3.17 -13.26
N GLY A 63 2.54 2.28 -13.91
CA GLY A 63 3.01 1.50 -15.05
C GLY A 63 1.96 1.54 -16.17
N HIS A 64 1.22 0.45 -16.35
CA HIS A 64 0.18 0.34 -17.37
C HIS A 64 -0.89 1.43 -17.22
N LEU A 65 -1.16 2.19 -18.28
CA LEU A 65 -2.11 3.31 -18.31
C LEU A 65 -1.83 4.43 -17.28
N GLY A 66 -0.58 4.54 -16.80
CA GLY A 66 -0.20 5.52 -15.76
C GLY A 66 -0.39 6.97 -16.20
N GLU A 67 -0.27 7.27 -17.50
CA GLU A 67 -0.51 8.61 -18.05
C GLU A 67 -1.95 9.07 -17.81
N MET A 68 -2.93 8.17 -17.92
CA MET A 68 -4.33 8.50 -17.65
C MET A 68 -4.54 8.93 -16.18
N ILE A 69 -3.80 8.30 -15.25
CA ILE A 69 -3.84 8.70 -13.82
C ILE A 69 -3.27 10.11 -13.67
N ARG A 70 -2.11 10.37 -14.27
CA ARG A 70 -1.47 11.69 -14.22
C ARG A 70 -2.36 12.77 -14.83
N ASP A 71 -2.95 12.51 -16.00
CA ASP A 71 -3.79 13.47 -16.71
C ASP A 71 -5.09 13.76 -15.94
N THR A 72 -5.60 12.80 -15.15
CA THR A 72 -6.80 12.96 -14.32
C THR A 72 -6.53 13.72 -13.02
N PHE A 73 -5.39 13.44 -12.35
CA PHE A 73 -5.12 13.95 -11.00
C PHE A 73 -4.11 15.10 -10.94
N GLY A 74 -3.37 15.37 -12.04
CA GLY A 74 -2.41 16.45 -12.12
C GLY A 74 -1.38 16.41 -10.98
N ASP A 75 -1.16 17.55 -10.33
CA ASP A 75 -0.26 17.69 -9.18
C ASP A 75 -0.94 17.45 -7.82
N GLY A 76 -2.22 17.07 -7.81
CA GLY A 76 -2.98 16.71 -6.61
C GLY A 76 -3.56 17.87 -5.81
N ARG A 77 -3.33 19.14 -6.19
CA ARG A 77 -3.80 20.31 -5.44
C ARG A 77 -5.30 20.33 -5.24
N GLU A 78 -6.07 19.92 -6.23
CA GLU A 78 -7.54 19.83 -6.15
C GLU A 78 -8.01 18.84 -5.08
N PHE A 79 -7.16 17.89 -4.70
CA PHE A 79 -7.42 16.89 -3.65
C PHE A 79 -6.78 17.27 -2.31
N GLY A 80 -6.09 18.42 -2.23
CA GLY A 80 -5.39 18.87 -1.03
C GLY A 80 -4.15 18.06 -0.70
N VAL A 81 -3.48 17.48 -1.71
CA VAL A 81 -2.25 16.72 -1.59
C VAL A 81 -1.24 17.17 -2.65
N HIS A 82 0.01 16.74 -2.50
CA HIS A 82 1.06 16.90 -3.50
C HIS A 82 1.36 15.54 -4.13
N LEU A 83 1.03 15.39 -5.41
CA LEU A 83 1.28 14.17 -6.16
C LEU A 83 2.59 14.28 -6.95
N ALA A 84 3.44 13.27 -6.80
CA ALA A 84 4.55 12.99 -7.68
C ALA A 84 4.34 11.62 -8.35
N TYR A 85 4.94 11.41 -9.52
CA TYR A 85 4.76 10.20 -10.31
C TYR A 85 6.10 9.54 -10.58
N SER A 86 6.18 8.24 -10.33
CA SER A 86 7.29 7.38 -10.72
C SER A 86 6.78 6.37 -11.73
N PHE A 87 7.18 6.51 -12.99
CA PHE A 87 6.78 5.61 -14.07
C PHE A 87 7.74 4.43 -14.19
N ASP A 88 7.23 3.22 -14.32
CA ASP A 88 8.05 2.02 -14.53
C ASP A 88 8.90 2.12 -15.82
N GLY A 89 8.34 2.73 -16.85
CA GLY A 89 8.95 2.80 -18.17
C GLY A 89 8.42 1.69 -19.09
N PRO A 90 9.23 1.23 -20.07
CA PRO A 90 8.76 0.27 -21.08
C PRO A 90 8.49 -1.14 -20.53
N GLN A 91 9.07 -1.47 -19.37
CA GLN A 91 8.87 -2.74 -18.68
C GLN A 91 8.32 -2.50 -17.28
N LEU A 92 7.32 -3.29 -16.88
CA LEU A 92 6.81 -3.25 -15.52
C LEU A 92 7.87 -3.77 -14.54
N LEU A 93 8.15 -2.99 -13.50
CA LEU A 93 9.18 -3.30 -12.51
C LEU A 93 8.68 -4.15 -11.34
N GLY A 94 7.38 -4.48 -11.32
CA GLY A 94 6.78 -5.12 -10.17
C GLY A 94 6.70 -4.17 -8.97
N THR A 95 6.18 -4.66 -7.84
CA THR A 95 5.89 -3.81 -6.68
C THR A 95 7.15 -3.36 -5.94
N GLY A 96 8.16 -4.20 -5.82
CA GLY A 96 9.45 -3.87 -5.20
C GLY A 96 10.32 -2.97 -6.08
N GLY A 97 10.45 -3.30 -7.37
CA GLY A 97 11.23 -2.50 -8.32
C GLY A 97 10.65 -1.09 -8.52
N ALA A 98 9.31 -0.96 -8.58
CA ALA A 98 8.63 0.34 -8.63
C ALA A 98 8.95 1.22 -7.42
N LEU A 99 8.98 0.66 -6.20
CA LEU A 99 9.39 1.38 -4.99
C LEU A 99 10.87 1.78 -5.04
N ARG A 100 11.75 0.86 -5.49
CA ARG A 100 13.17 1.17 -5.64
C ARG A 100 13.39 2.37 -6.58
N LYS A 101 12.69 2.41 -7.69
CA LYS A 101 12.72 3.52 -8.64
C LYS A 101 12.18 4.82 -8.05
N ALA A 102 11.14 4.74 -7.21
CA ALA A 102 10.50 5.89 -6.60
C ALA A 102 11.28 6.50 -5.43
N LEU A 103 12.33 5.85 -4.90
CA LEU A 103 13.08 6.29 -3.71
C LEU A 103 13.51 7.76 -3.72
N PRO A 104 14.01 8.35 -4.83
CA PRO A 104 14.39 9.76 -4.86
C PRO A 104 13.25 10.72 -4.50
N LEU A 105 12.00 10.29 -4.64
CA LEU A 105 10.80 11.08 -4.36
C LEU A 105 10.24 10.84 -2.94
N LEU A 106 10.63 9.74 -2.29
CA LEU A 106 10.02 9.25 -1.04
C LEU A 106 10.76 9.69 0.23
N GLY A 107 12.10 9.79 0.19
CA GLY A 107 12.90 10.14 1.37
C GLY A 107 13.25 8.92 2.26
N PRO A 108 13.67 9.15 3.53
CA PRO A 108 14.31 8.11 4.34
C PRO A 108 13.36 7.04 4.87
N ALA A 109 12.08 7.34 5.02
CA ALA A 109 11.02 6.41 5.41
C ALA A 109 9.68 6.84 4.80
N PHE A 110 8.82 5.88 4.49
CA PHE A 110 7.56 6.13 3.80
C PHE A 110 6.57 4.97 4.00
N TYR A 111 5.28 5.29 3.91
CA TYR A 111 4.24 4.28 3.80
C TYR A 111 4.22 3.68 2.40
N VAL A 112 3.84 2.41 2.33
CA VAL A 112 3.51 1.71 1.08
C VAL A 112 2.06 1.26 1.15
N LEU A 113 1.28 1.66 0.16
CA LEU A 113 -0.14 1.34 0.02
C LEU A 113 -0.38 0.70 -1.34
N TYR A 114 -1.11 -0.41 -1.38
CA TYR A 114 -1.54 -0.98 -2.64
C TYR A 114 -2.60 -0.09 -3.31
N GLY A 115 -2.47 0.11 -4.61
CA GLY A 115 -3.29 1.01 -5.41
C GLY A 115 -4.74 0.54 -5.61
N ASP A 116 -5.11 -0.62 -5.07
CA ASP A 116 -6.48 -1.14 -5.07
C ASP A 116 -7.08 -1.29 -3.65
N SER A 117 -6.36 -0.88 -2.60
CA SER A 117 -6.77 -1.05 -1.21
C SER A 117 -7.31 0.24 -0.59
N TYR A 118 -8.40 0.14 0.14
CA TYR A 118 -8.97 1.22 0.96
C TYR A 118 -8.91 0.79 2.43
N LEU A 119 -8.03 1.43 3.21
CA LEU A 119 -7.62 1.00 4.55
C LEU A 119 -7.96 2.09 5.59
N PRO A 120 -9.19 2.08 6.17
CA PRO A 120 -9.69 3.16 7.01
C PRO A 120 -9.20 3.05 8.47
N ILE A 121 -7.89 3.07 8.68
CA ILE A 121 -7.22 3.02 9.97
C ILE A 121 -6.50 4.33 10.30
N ASN A 122 -5.98 4.44 11.52
CA ASN A 122 -5.12 5.55 11.94
C ASN A 122 -3.66 5.29 11.52
N TYR A 123 -3.21 5.98 10.47
CA TYR A 123 -1.86 5.83 9.91
C TYR A 123 -0.77 6.30 10.89
N ARG A 124 -1.08 7.29 11.76
CA ARG A 124 -0.13 7.77 12.76
C ARG A 124 0.24 6.68 13.77
N CYS A 125 -0.73 5.88 14.23
CA CYS A 125 -0.45 4.76 15.12
C CYS A 125 0.50 3.74 14.50
N VAL A 126 0.38 3.51 13.18
CA VAL A 126 1.29 2.63 12.43
C VAL A 126 2.70 3.23 12.37
N ALA A 127 2.84 4.55 12.12
CA ALA A 127 4.13 5.23 12.13
C ALA A 127 4.79 5.20 13.51
N ASP A 128 4.02 5.47 14.57
CA ASP A 128 4.54 5.43 15.94
C ASP A 128 5.07 4.02 16.29
N ALA A 129 4.36 2.97 15.87
CA ALA A 129 4.81 1.58 16.03
C ALA A 129 6.07 1.27 15.20
N PHE A 130 6.16 1.78 13.98
CA PHE A 130 7.35 1.63 13.13
C PHE A 130 8.59 2.23 13.78
N PHE A 131 8.52 3.49 14.20
CA PHE A 131 9.67 4.14 14.84
C PHE A 131 10.06 3.47 16.16
N LYS A 132 9.07 2.99 16.94
CA LYS A 132 9.32 2.26 18.19
C LYS A 132 9.99 0.91 17.96
N SER A 133 9.74 0.27 16.81
CA SER A 133 10.30 -1.07 16.54
C SER A 133 11.78 -1.07 16.25
N GLU A 134 12.35 0.08 15.83
CA GLU A 134 13.74 0.23 15.38
C GLU A 134 14.12 -0.71 14.22
N LYS A 135 13.12 -1.34 13.57
CA LYS A 135 13.30 -2.21 12.40
C LYS A 135 13.16 -1.43 11.10
N PRO A 136 13.82 -1.87 10.00
CA PRO A 136 13.75 -1.17 8.72
C PRO A 136 12.41 -1.30 8.01
N ALA A 137 11.54 -2.19 8.47
CA ALA A 137 10.22 -2.39 7.89
C ALA A 137 9.17 -2.74 8.95
N LEU A 138 7.93 -2.29 8.70
CA LEU A 138 6.74 -2.69 9.43
C LEU A 138 5.64 -3.07 8.46
N MET A 139 4.93 -4.17 8.74
CA MET A 139 3.73 -4.62 8.05
C MET A 139 2.54 -4.53 8.99
N THR A 140 1.42 -3.96 8.51
CA THR A 140 0.14 -4.14 9.20
C THR A 140 -0.42 -5.51 8.90
N VAL A 141 -0.98 -6.17 9.92
CA VAL A 141 -1.56 -7.51 9.84
C VAL A 141 -2.99 -7.52 10.35
N PHE A 142 -3.82 -8.38 9.79
CA PHE A 142 -5.22 -8.52 10.16
C PHE A 142 -5.57 -9.98 10.45
N GLY A 143 -6.22 -10.23 11.58
CA GLY A 143 -6.70 -11.56 11.98
C GLY A 143 -7.76 -12.08 11.01
N ASN A 144 -7.39 -13.03 10.15
CA ASN A 144 -8.19 -13.43 8.99
C ASN A 144 -9.34 -14.40 9.35
N GLN A 145 -9.13 -15.28 10.30
CA GLN A 145 -10.10 -16.34 10.66
C GLN A 145 -10.66 -17.12 9.46
N GLY A 146 -9.90 -17.23 8.36
CA GLY A 146 -10.32 -17.91 7.14
C GLY A 146 -11.42 -17.21 6.34
N LYS A 147 -11.72 -15.91 6.60
CA LYS A 147 -12.91 -15.23 6.04
C LYS A 147 -12.66 -14.46 4.75
N TRP A 148 -11.46 -13.91 4.55
CA TRP A 148 -11.24 -12.90 3.51
C TRP A 148 -10.33 -13.37 2.39
N ASP A 149 -9.10 -13.73 2.74
CA ASP A 149 -8.09 -14.19 1.79
C ASP A 149 -7.29 -15.34 2.43
N THR A 150 -6.32 -15.82 1.70
CA THR A 150 -5.38 -16.82 2.17
C THR A 150 -4.48 -16.24 3.25
N SER A 151 -4.52 -16.78 4.48
CA SER A 151 -3.60 -16.41 5.54
C SER A 151 -2.16 -16.67 5.12
N ASN A 152 -1.30 -15.66 5.28
CA ASN A 152 0.08 -15.64 4.82
C ASN A 152 1.06 -15.08 5.86
N VAL A 153 0.56 -14.79 7.08
CA VAL A 153 1.36 -14.27 8.19
C VAL A 153 1.13 -15.12 9.43
N TRP A 154 2.23 -15.57 10.05
CA TRP A 154 2.24 -16.02 11.43
C TRP A 154 2.65 -14.85 12.31
N PHE A 155 1.66 -14.28 13.01
CA PHE A 155 1.83 -13.17 13.95
C PHE A 155 1.51 -13.66 15.35
N ALA A 156 2.43 -13.49 16.28
CA ALA A 156 2.27 -13.92 17.66
C ALA A 156 3.13 -13.07 18.60
N GLY A 157 2.59 -12.72 19.79
CA GLY A 157 3.30 -11.93 20.78
C GLY A 157 3.70 -10.53 20.31
N GLY A 158 2.93 -9.92 19.40
CA GLY A 158 3.21 -8.60 18.84
C GLY A 158 4.29 -8.60 17.74
N GLU A 159 4.69 -9.77 17.23
CA GLU A 159 5.76 -9.90 16.23
C GLU A 159 5.34 -10.76 15.05
N ILE A 160 5.84 -10.42 13.87
CA ILE A 160 5.79 -11.30 12.70
C ILE A 160 6.84 -12.39 12.90
N LYS A 161 6.39 -13.63 13.02
CA LYS A 161 7.25 -14.81 13.09
C LYS A 161 7.62 -15.29 11.69
N ILE A 162 6.64 -15.29 10.77
CA ILE A 162 6.83 -15.66 9.37
C ILE A 162 5.82 -14.90 8.51
N TYR A 163 6.29 -14.39 7.38
CA TYR A 163 5.48 -13.95 6.25
C TYR A 163 5.89 -14.73 5.01
N ASP A 164 4.94 -15.42 4.39
CA ASP A 164 5.19 -16.16 3.17
C ASP A 164 3.88 -16.33 2.38
N LYS A 165 3.83 -15.82 1.16
CA LYS A 165 2.67 -15.98 0.26
C LYS A 165 2.69 -17.30 -0.50
N LYS A 166 3.86 -17.94 -0.61
CA LYS A 166 4.07 -19.14 -1.45
C LYS A 166 3.92 -20.44 -0.64
N ASN A 167 4.46 -20.45 0.60
CA ASN A 167 4.52 -21.65 1.44
C ASN A 167 3.66 -21.46 2.69
N ARG A 168 2.44 -21.94 2.65
CA ARG A 168 1.51 -21.85 3.77
C ARG A 168 1.91 -22.74 4.93
N ARG A 169 1.63 -22.26 6.16
CA ARG A 169 1.77 -23.02 7.40
C ARG A 169 0.49 -22.91 8.22
N SER A 170 0.21 -23.91 9.05
CA SER A 170 -0.98 -23.95 9.92
C SER A 170 -1.06 -22.80 10.91
N GLU A 171 0.11 -22.27 11.34
CA GLU A 171 0.24 -21.17 12.29
C GLU A 171 -0.11 -19.80 11.68
N MET A 172 -0.18 -19.72 10.36
CA MET A 172 -0.56 -18.48 9.67
C MET A 172 -2.06 -18.21 9.79
N GLN A 173 -2.43 -17.35 10.73
CA GLN A 173 -3.82 -16.96 11.00
C GLN A 173 -4.14 -15.52 10.60
N HIS A 174 -3.12 -14.76 10.15
CA HIS A 174 -3.24 -13.38 9.73
C HIS A 174 -2.96 -13.24 8.23
N ILE A 175 -3.41 -12.12 7.69
CA ILE A 175 -3.07 -11.66 6.33
C ILE A 175 -2.30 -10.35 6.40
N ASP A 176 -1.46 -10.11 5.39
CA ASP A 176 -0.95 -8.78 5.05
C ASP A 176 -2.15 -7.86 4.79
N TYR A 177 -2.32 -6.83 5.62
CA TYR A 177 -3.47 -5.92 5.56
C TYR A 177 -3.40 -4.96 4.37
N GLY A 178 -2.18 -4.75 3.81
CA GLY A 178 -1.99 -3.92 2.62
C GLY A 178 -1.39 -2.55 2.88
N LEU A 179 -1.03 -2.21 4.13
CA LEU A 179 -0.25 -1.03 4.49
C LEU A 179 1.06 -1.46 5.15
N SER A 180 2.16 -0.96 4.64
CA SER A 180 3.48 -1.17 5.24
C SER A 180 4.21 0.17 5.42
N ILE A 181 5.24 0.19 6.26
CA ILE A 181 6.23 1.27 6.29
C ILE A 181 7.60 0.67 6.03
N LEU A 182 8.35 1.31 5.15
CA LEU A 182 9.72 0.93 4.83
C LEU A 182 10.65 2.12 5.09
N SER A 183 11.84 1.85 5.62
CA SER A 183 12.98 2.75 5.47
C SER A 183 13.55 2.62 4.06
N ALA A 184 14.18 3.67 3.55
CA ALA A 184 14.89 3.61 2.26
C ALA A 184 15.89 2.47 2.21
N SER A 185 16.62 2.23 3.32
CA SER A 185 17.60 1.16 3.44
C SER A 185 17.02 -0.26 3.37
N ALA A 186 15.71 -0.44 3.58
CA ALA A 186 15.07 -1.74 3.36
C ALA A 186 15.09 -2.15 1.88
N LEU A 187 15.19 -1.19 0.96
CA LEU A 187 15.22 -1.43 -0.49
C LEU A 187 16.65 -1.54 -1.06
N ASP A 188 17.70 -1.48 -0.24
CA ASP A 188 19.09 -1.53 -0.77
C ASP A 188 19.40 -2.85 -1.49
N GLU A 189 18.76 -3.94 -1.07
CA GLU A 189 18.90 -5.27 -1.67
C GLU A 189 18.00 -5.49 -2.92
N VAL A 190 17.07 -4.55 -3.20
CA VAL A 190 16.22 -4.63 -4.40
C VAL A 190 16.98 -4.09 -5.59
N PRO A 191 17.13 -4.88 -6.68
CA PRO A 191 17.78 -4.41 -7.90
C PRO A 191 17.09 -3.17 -8.45
N SER A 192 17.89 -2.21 -8.96
CA SER A 192 17.37 -1.12 -9.77
C SER A 192 17.08 -1.64 -11.18
N ASP A 193 15.97 -1.21 -11.77
CA ASP A 193 15.63 -1.48 -13.17
C ASP A 193 15.29 -2.95 -13.53
N GLU A 194 15.11 -3.82 -12.54
CA GLU A 194 14.65 -5.20 -12.73
C GLU A 194 13.31 -5.44 -12.01
N PRO A 195 12.43 -6.30 -12.58
CA PRO A 195 11.20 -6.68 -11.92
C PRO A 195 11.45 -7.37 -10.58
N ASN A 196 10.85 -6.83 -9.52
CA ASN A 196 10.94 -7.38 -8.17
C ASN A 196 9.59 -7.25 -7.47
N ASP A 197 9.18 -8.28 -6.71
CA ASP A 197 7.96 -8.23 -5.90
C ASP A 197 8.28 -7.79 -4.46
N LEU A 198 7.54 -6.81 -3.97
CA LEU A 198 7.60 -6.38 -2.56
C LEU A 198 7.39 -7.55 -1.59
N ALA A 199 6.57 -8.53 -1.96
CA ALA A 199 6.35 -9.70 -1.13
C ALA A 199 7.63 -10.53 -0.92
N ASP A 200 8.49 -10.64 -1.92
CA ASP A 200 9.77 -11.36 -1.78
C ASP A 200 10.72 -10.59 -0.85
N LEU A 201 10.78 -9.26 -0.92
CA LEU A 201 11.51 -8.42 0.02
C LEU A 201 10.99 -8.61 1.46
N LEU A 202 9.68 -8.48 1.67
CA LEU A 202 9.07 -8.62 3.00
C LEU A 202 9.27 -10.03 3.57
N CYS A 203 9.26 -11.07 2.73
CA CYS A 203 9.59 -12.44 3.12
C CYS A 203 11.04 -12.54 3.61
N SER A 204 11.99 -11.97 2.87
CA SER A 204 13.42 -11.92 3.26
C SER A 204 13.63 -11.17 4.58
N LEU A 205 12.99 -10.00 4.72
CA LEU A 205 13.06 -9.21 5.97
C LEU A 205 12.43 -9.96 7.16
N SER A 206 11.32 -10.69 6.93
CA SER A 206 10.70 -11.54 7.96
C SER A 206 11.65 -12.66 8.39
N ALA A 207 12.26 -13.38 7.46
CA ALA A 207 13.21 -14.45 7.73
C ALA A 207 14.46 -13.94 8.49
N ALA A 208 14.88 -12.71 8.22
CA ALA A 208 15.99 -12.04 8.89
C ALA A 208 15.59 -11.36 10.23
N HIS A 209 14.35 -11.52 10.70
CA HIS A 209 13.79 -10.84 11.88
C HIS A 209 13.85 -9.29 11.81
N ARG A 210 13.89 -8.74 10.62
CA ARG A 210 13.96 -7.29 10.32
C ARG A 210 12.61 -6.68 9.98
N LEU A 211 11.52 -7.44 10.03
CA LEU A 211 10.14 -6.99 9.79
C LEU A 211 9.39 -6.95 11.13
N SER A 212 8.83 -5.79 11.48
CA SER A 212 7.90 -5.67 12.61
C SER A 212 6.46 -5.81 12.16
N GLY A 213 5.55 -6.13 13.08
CA GLY A 213 4.13 -6.24 12.83
C GLY A 213 3.32 -5.24 13.63
N PHE A 214 2.21 -4.79 13.05
CA PHE A 214 1.19 -4.00 13.74
C PHE A 214 -0.18 -4.59 13.42
N GLU A 215 -0.84 -5.16 14.43
CA GLU A 215 -2.17 -5.75 14.26
C GLU A 215 -3.23 -4.65 14.16
N VAL A 216 -4.10 -4.78 13.17
CA VAL A 216 -5.26 -3.92 12.95
C VAL A 216 -6.54 -4.73 13.07
N PHE A 217 -7.62 -4.08 13.51
CA PHE A 217 -8.91 -4.73 13.76
C PHE A 217 -10.02 -4.20 12.85
N GLU A 218 -9.79 -3.06 12.21
CA GLU A 218 -10.68 -2.48 11.21
C GLU A 218 -10.59 -3.27 9.91
N ARG A 219 -11.76 -3.56 9.33
CA ARG A 219 -11.83 -4.25 8.04
C ARG A 219 -11.21 -3.42 6.93
N PHE A 220 -10.46 -4.07 6.04
CA PHE A 220 -10.01 -3.51 4.76
C PHE A 220 -11.08 -3.62 3.68
N TYR A 221 -10.97 -2.79 2.65
CA TYR A 221 -11.76 -2.86 1.43
C TYR A 221 -10.83 -2.80 0.22
N GLU A 222 -11.28 -3.31 -0.90
CA GLU A 222 -10.46 -3.37 -2.11
C GLU A 222 -11.33 -3.20 -3.37
N VAL A 223 -10.72 -2.73 -4.46
CA VAL A 223 -11.35 -2.64 -5.78
C VAL A 223 -10.69 -3.60 -6.78
N GLY A 224 -10.00 -4.63 -6.31
CA GLY A 224 -9.33 -5.63 -7.14
C GLY A 224 -10.28 -6.71 -7.66
N SER A 225 -11.51 -6.80 -7.13
CA SER A 225 -12.53 -7.77 -7.51
C SER A 225 -13.91 -7.12 -7.66
N PRO A 226 -14.84 -7.69 -8.45
CA PRO A 226 -16.22 -7.17 -8.56
C PRO A 226 -16.93 -7.13 -7.19
N ARG A 227 -16.71 -8.12 -6.34
CA ARG A 227 -17.29 -8.17 -4.99
C ARG A 227 -16.73 -7.05 -4.12
N GLY A 228 -15.40 -6.88 -4.09
CA GLY A 228 -14.75 -5.84 -3.31
C GLY A 228 -15.21 -4.44 -3.72
N LEU A 229 -15.37 -4.22 -5.02
CA LEU A 229 -15.91 -2.97 -5.57
C LEU A 229 -17.31 -2.65 -5.00
N LEU A 230 -18.24 -3.61 -5.03
CA LEU A 230 -19.60 -3.44 -4.49
C LEU A 230 -19.59 -3.17 -2.98
N GLU A 231 -18.76 -3.88 -2.23
CA GLU A 231 -18.65 -3.72 -0.78
C GLU A 231 -18.09 -2.33 -0.40
N LEU A 232 -17.09 -1.84 -1.14
CA LEU A 232 -16.54 -0.50 -0.93
C LEU A 232 -17.56 0.58 -1.34
N GLU A 233 -18.26 0.42 -2.45
CA GLU A 233 -19.28 1.36 -2.91
C GLU A 233 -20.40 1.51 -1.87
N ALA A 234 -20.87 0.41 -1.29
CA ALA A 234 -21.87 0.42 -0.22
C ALA A 234 -21.37 1.20 1.02
N LEU A 235 -20.11 0.97 1.44
CA LEU A 235 -19.51 1.70 2.56
C LEU A 235 -19.46 3.21 2.31
N LEU A 236 -18.92 3.62 1.14
CA LEU A 236 -18.70 5.02 0.81
C LEU A 236 -20.02 5.77 0.60
N THR A 237 -21.02 5.12 0.01
CA THR A 237 -22.36 5.70 -0.15
C THR A 237 -23.02 6.02 1.21
N ILE A 238 -22.83 5.16 2.21
CA ILE A 238 -23.32 5.42 3.57
C ILE A 238 -22.59 6.59 4.23
N ARG A 239 -21.27 6.71 4.01
CA ARG A 239 -20.45 7.79 4.57
C ARG A 239 -20.77 9.16 3.96
N LEU A 240 -21.12 9.22 2.67
CA LEU A 240 -21.48 10.46 1.99
C LEU A 240 -22.88 11.00 2.38
N LYS A 241 -23.71 10.18 3.05
CA LYS A 241 -25.06 10.56 3.52
C LYS A 241 -25.08 11.08 4.96
N LYS A 242 -23.95 11.03 5.65
CA LYS A 242 -23.74 11.55 7.00
C LYS A 242 -23.00 12.87 7.01
#